data_aec5239f9e2558531d09a026a0f003e3
#
_entry.id   aec5239f9e2558531d09a026a0f003e3
#
_cell.length_a   1.000
_cell.length_b   1.000
_cell.length_c   1.000
_cell.angle_alpha   90.00
_cell.angle_beta   90.00
_cell.angle_gamma   90.00
#
_symmetry.space_group_name_H-M   'P 1'
#
loop_
_entity.id
_entity.type
_entity.pdbx_description
1 polymer ?
#
loop_
_entity_poly.entity_id
_entity_poly.type
_entity_poly.pdbx_seq_one_letter_code
_entity_poly.pdbx_strand_id
1 'polypeptide(L)'
;MKQLCLILRLSSKSTGMNKRCLPFFLLLLIPLLGIPQRKRPQILVYGHGADAYAAALQSSMSNLNTVWVVNGDRMMPELTSDFNSIASSADLDAGVWASLLAKTLRGGKSSDSLSAAAKQRINPRIVQNVVDSVVKAAKNLTIIEGGQVRSVKKSGKSWQVELVDRTRFKVRSVVDASSDAYLYQLAYGTLDSIAVRTDISDDYFQAPSYVGLSRTGVAVGDLGGRGFTLPLAALVPADDSNLFLTQRGPTVRRLLTGTADDIPLLMHVGQAIGAAAAYTAFYKITSDKLDARNIQGELLQYGARLMPFVDVPIQSPHFEAIQRVGATGMLLGRAEEDGRLWFDVDAMVTADEIKAVLNALFSRSQIWFINHADVDTLTLADLLSYIKFVGQRGDELEEYVEKNWERRFHLEGAYDSEQQATRRHVAVLLDAYCKPFDVKIGLDGSIQR
;
A
#
# COMPACT_ATOMS: atom_id res chain seq x y z
N MET A 1 4.39 4.29 35.67
CA MET A 1 4.90 4.56 37.04
C MET A 1 3.91 5.40 37.81
N LYS A 2 3.66 5.01 39.07
CA LYS A 2 2.80 5.66 40.11
C LYS A 2 1.30 5.53 39.88
N GLN A 3 0.65 4.50 40.43
CA GLN A 3 0.11 4.36 41.79
C GLN A 3 -0.92 5.45 42.14
N LEU A 4 -2.17 5.01 42.19
CA LEU A 4 -3.12 5.58 43.14
C LEU A 4 -3.78 4.44 43.91
N CYS A 5 -3.29 4.18 45.09
CA CYS A 5 -3.92 3.37 46.13
C CYS A 5 -4.95 4.25 46.85
N LEU A 6 -6.23 3.95 46.70
CA LEU A 6 -7.26 4.58 47.53
C LEU A 6 -7.67 3.59 48.61
N ILE A 7 -7.21 3.87 49.83
CA ILE A 7 -7.54 3.13 51.07
C ILE A 7 -8.95 3.59 51.53
N LEU A 8 -9.94 2.72 51.38
CA LEU A 8 -11.22 2.86 52.09
C LEU A 8 -11.13 2.20 53.46
N ARG A 9 -10.98 3.02 54.48
CA ARG A 9 -11.25 2.62 55.89
C ARG A 9 -12.74 2.47 56.05
N LEU A 10 -13.25 1.27 56.20
CA LEU A 10 -14.57 0.98 56.72
C LEU A 10 -14.53 0.80 58.23
N SER A 11 -15.12 1.72 58.90
CA SER A 11 -15.40 1.68 60.35
C SER A 11 -16.37 0.55 60.65
N SER A 12 -16.01 -0.32 61.54
CA SER A 12 -16.85 -1.40 62.07
C SER A 12 -17.97 -0.81 62.97
N LYS A 13 -19.21 -0.92 62.50
CA LYS A 13 -20.37 -1.01 63.42
C LYS A 13 -21.12 -2.30 63.09
N SER A 14 -21.08 -3.23 64.01
CA SER A 14 -21.80 -4.49 63.99
C SER A 14 -23.30 -4.25 64.12
N THR A 15 -24.05 -4.58 63.09
CA THR A 15 -25.45 -4.92 63.18
C THR A 15 -25.71 -6.18 62.38
N GLY A 16 -26.34 -7.14 62.99
CA GLY A 16 -26.48 -8.52 62.55
C GLY A 16 -27.09 -8.65 61.14
N MET A 17 -26.32 -9.22 60.29
CA MET A 17 -26.73 -9.54 58.89
C MET A 17 -27.02 -11.05 58.83
N ASN A 18 -28.26 -11.35 58.49
CA ASN A 18 -28.83 -12.68 58.39
C ASN A 18 -28.03 -13.56 57.38
N LYS A 19 -27.52 -14.69 57.80
CA LYS A 19 -26.66 -15.60 57.03
C LYS A 19 -27.29 -16.26 55.78
N ARG A 20 -28.50 -15.83 55.39
CA ARG A 20 -29.23 -16.40 54.24
C ARG A 20 -29.07 -15.64 52.89
N CYS A 21 -28.44 -14.48 52.89
CA CYS A 21 -28.27 -13.66 51.66
C CYS A 21 -26.90 -13.82 50.99
N LEU A 22 -25.96 -14.62 51.51
CA LEU A 22 -24.63 -14.76 50.92
C LEU A 22 -24.54 -15.51 49.56
N PRO A 23 -25.41 -16.50 49.24
CA PRO A 23 -25.36 -17.16 47.94
C PRO A 23 -25.90 -16.33 46.81
N PHE A 24 -26.74 -15.31 47.05
CA PHE A 24 -27.34 -14.49 45.98
C PHE A 24 -26.39 -13.43 45.40
N PHE A 25 -25.42 -12.96 46.21
CA PHE A 25 -24.42 -11.97 45.77
C PHE A 25 -23.27 -12.60 44.97
N LEU A 26 -22.98 -13.90 45.18
CA LEU A 26 -21.94 -14.61 44.43
C LEU A 26 -22.38 -14.97 43.00
N LEU A 27 -23.70 -15.09 42.78
CA LEU A 27 -24.26 -15.41 41.44
C LEU A 27 -24.32 -14.19 40.49
N LEU A 28 -24.22 -12.98 41.01
CA LEU A 28 -24.24 -11.72 40.23
C LEU A 28 -22.84 -11.31 39.71
N LEU A 29 -21.77 -11.97 40.17
CA LEU A 29 -20.39 -11.70 39.76
C LEU A 29 -19.86 -12.61 38.62
N ILE A 30 -20.66 -13.58 38.15
CA ILE A 30 -20.27 -14.52 37.11
C ILE A 30 -20.43 -14.01 35.66
N PRO A 31 -21.19 -12.96 35.31
CA PRO A 31 -21.30 -12.55 33.91
C PRO A 31 -20.26 -11.56 33.41
N LEU A 32 -19.16 -11.34 34.12
CA LEU A 32 -18.08 -10.42 33.69
C LEU A 32 -16.85 -11.10 33.13
N LEU A 33 -16.86 -12.42 32.97
CA LEU A 33 -15.95 -13.10 32.05
C LEU A 33 -16.45 -12.83 30.64
N GLY A 34 -16.01 -11.71 30.07
CA GLY A 34 -16.41 -11.26 28.75
C GLY A 34 -16.20 -12.38 27.72
N ILE A 35 -17.29 -12.92 27.20
CA ILE A 35 -17.25 -13.67 25.95
C ILE A 35 -16.52 -12.74 24.97
N PRO A 36 -15.41 -13.16 24.37
CA PRO A 36 -14.69 -12.31 23.43
C PRO A 36 -15.69 -11.96 22.33
N GLN A 37 -16.12 -10.72 22.32
CA GLN A 37 -17.03 -10.22 21.31
C GLN A 37 -16.29 -10.36 19.99
N ARG A 38 -16.65 -11.35 19.17
CA ARG A 38 -16.12 -11.52 17.82
C ARG A 38 -16.26 -10.17 17.13
N LYS A 39 -15.14 -9.49 16.94
CA LYS A 39 -15.14 -8.17 16.28
C LYS A 39 -15.82 -8.34 14.93
N ARG A 40 -16.87 -7.56 14.68
CA ARG A 40 -17.63 -7.62 13.43
C ARG A 40 -16.70 -7.31 12.25
N PRO A 41 -16.71 -8.11 11.17
CA PRO A 41 -15.90 -7.83 10.00
C PRO A 41 -16.35 -6.53 9.34
N GLN A 42 -15.37 -5.79 8.84
CA GLN A 42 -15.57 -4.51 8.15
C GLN A 42 -15.35 -4.67 6.66
N ILE A 43 -14.54 -5.64 6.28
CA ILE A 43 -14.15 -5.97 4.90
C ILE A 43 -14.41 -7.46 4.66
N LEU A 44 -14.90 -7.77 3.47
CA LEU A 44 -14.98 -9.13 2.95
C LEU A 44 -14.14 -9.23 1.68
N VAL A 45 -13.22 -10.19 1.64
CA VAL A 45 -12.47 -10.58 0.44
C VAL A 45 -13.00 -11.95 -0.01
N TYR A 46 -13.29 -12.10 -1.29
CA TYR A 46 -13.77 -13.33 -1.91
C TYR A 46 -12.86 -13.72 -3.07
N GLY A 47 -12.37 -14.92 -3.04
CA GLY A 47 -11.44 -15.45 -4.01
C GLY A 47 -10.41 -16.36 -3.34
N HIS A 48 -9.59 -17.06 -4.12
CA HIS A 48 -8.56 -17.97 -3.61
C HIS A 48 -7.17 -17.70 -4.20
N GLY A 49 -7.05 -16.78 -5.17
CA GLY A 49 -5.81 -16.45 -5.87
C GLY A 49 -4.84 -15.56 -5.09
N ALA A 50 -3.72 -15.26 -5.73
CA ALA A 50 -2.65 -14.43 -5.20
C ALA A 50 -3.14 -13.00 -4.88
N ASP A 51 -4.02 -12.46 -5.69
CA ASP A 51 -4.70 -11.18 -5.50
C ASP A 51 -5.60 -11.17 -4.26
N ALA A 52 -6.37 -12.25 -4.04
CA ALA A 52 -7.21 -12.42 -2.85
C ALA A 52 -6.36 -12.48 -1.57
N TYR A 53 -5.27 -13.26 -1.61
CA TYR A 53 -4.31 -13.34 -0.51
C TYR A 53 -3.73 -11.97 -0.15
N ALA A 54 -3.23 -11.24 -1.15
CA ALA A 54 -2.63 -9.93 -0.93
C ALA A 54 -3.64 -8.90 -0.40
N ALA A 55 -4.87 -8.89 -0.94
CA ALA A 55 -5.94 -8.01 -0.48
C ALA A 55 -6.37 -8.31 0.96
N ALA A 56 -6.53 -9.59 1.31
CA ALA A 56 -6.91 -10.01 2.65
C ALA A 56 -5.83 -9.66 3.69
N LEU A 57 -4.56 -9.92 3.35
CA LEU A 57 -3.44 -9.57 4.23
C LEU A 57 -3.31 -8.07 4.42
N GLN A 58 -3.31 -7.28 3.33
CA GLN A 58 -3.18 -5.82 3.44
C GLN A 58 -4.31 -5.23 4.27
N SER A 59 -5.56 -5.61 4.02
CA SER A 59 -6.71 -5.14 4.80
C SER A 59 -6.57 -5.46 6.30
N SER A 60 -6.05 -6.64 6.62
CA SER A 60 -5.78 -7.07 8.00
C SER A 60 -4.61 -6.30 8.62
N MET A 61 -3.54 -6.05 7.87
CA MET A 61 -2.37 -5.27 8.31
C MET A 61 -2.75 -3.80 8.55
N SER A 62 -3.66 -3.25 7.78
CA SER A 62 -4.29 -1.93 8.02
C SER A 62 -5.20 -1.90 9.26
N ASN A 63 -5.14 -2.93 10.10
CA ASN A 63 -5.86 -3.07 11.37
C ASN A 63 -7.39 -3.13 11.24
N LEU A 64 -7.93 -3.56 10.10
CA LEU A 64 -9.35 -3.77 9.86
C LEU A 64 -9.72 -5.26 10.02
N ASN A 65 -10.84 -5.53 10.69
CA ASN A 65 -11.37 -6.89 10.80
C ASN A 65 -11.84 -7.35 9.42
N THR A 66 -11.10 -8.25 8.83
CA THR A 66 -11.31 -8.78 7.49
C THR A 66 -11.77 -10.23 7.55
N VAL A 67 -12.79 -10.58 6.79
CA VAL A 67 -13.15 -11.96 6.50
C VAL A 67 -12.72 -12.29 5.09
N TRP A 68 -11.92 -13.34 4.94
CA TRP A 68 -11.52 -13.88 3.65
C TRP A 68 -12.28 -15.19 3.39
N VAL A 69 -13.16 -15.17 2.40
CA VAL A 69 -13.89 -16.32 1.93
C VAL A 69 -13.14 -16.94 0.76
N VAL A 70 -12.47 -18.05 1.03
CA VAL A 70 -11.72 -18.82 0.04
C VAL A 70 -12.71 -19.73 -0.69
N ASN A 71 -12.94 -19.45 -1.98
CA ASN A 71 -13.93 -20.17 -2.80
C ASN A 71 -13.39 -21.44 -3.50
N GLY A 72 -12.14 -21.81 -3.22
CA GLY A 72 -11.46 -23.00 -3.72
C GLY A 72 -11.03 -23.94 -2.60
N ASP A 73 -10.43 -25.06 -2.99
CA ASP A 73 -9.95 -26.10 -2.07
C ASP A 73 -8.63 -25.71 -1.36
N ARG A 74 -7.97 -24.71 -1.84
CA ARG A 74 -6.71 -24.17 -1.26
C ARG A 74 -6.50 -22.70 -1.57
N MET A 75 -5.67 -22.07 -0.77
CA MET A 75 -5.22 -20.69 -0.97
C MET A 75 -4.07 -20.66 -1.98
N MET A 76 -4.12 -19.71 -2.91
CA MET A 76 -3.10 -19.45 -3.93
C MET A 76 -2.73 -20.73 -4.74
N PRO A 77 -3.69 -21.40 -5.39
CA PRO A 77 -3.43 -22.64 -6.12
C PRO A 77 -2.37 -22.49 -7.20
N GLU A 78 -2.25 -21.32 -7.80
CA GLU A 78 -1.23 -20.98 -8.80
C GLU A 78 0.22 -21.12 -8.27
N LEU A 79 0.44 -21.05 -6.96
CA LEU A 79 1.77 -21.22 -6.34
C LEU A 79 1.85 -22.43 -5.41
N THR A 80 0.73 -23.02 -5.01
CA THR A 80 0.67 -24.09 -4.01
C THR A 80 0.33 -25.46 -4.60
N SER A 81 -0.07 -25.53 -5.89
CA SER A 81 -0.38 -26.81 -6.55
C SER A 81 0.85 -27.47 -7.14
N ASP A 82 1.59 -26.74 -7.97
CA ASP A 82 2.70 -27.26 -8.76
C ASP A 82 3.95 -26.36 -8.67
N PHE A 83 5.10 -26.89 -9.10
CA PHE A 83 6.31 -26.08 -9.28
C PHE A 83 6.08 -25.05 -10.39
N ASN A 84 6.42 -23.79 -10.10
CA ASN A 84 6.30 -22.69 -11.03
C ASN A 84 7.64 -21.97 -11.21
N SER A 85 7.76 -21.30 -12.36
CA SER A 85 8.81 -20.32 -12.64
C SER A 85 8.15 -19.02 -13.06
N ILE A 86 8.65 -17.90 -12.54
CA ILE A 86 8.16 -16.56 -12.82
C ILE A 86 9.30 -15.75 -13.42
N ALA A 87 9.09 -15.25 -14.63
CA ALA A 87 10.10 -14.52 -15.40
C ALA A 87 10.05 -13.00 -15.21
N SER A 88 9.01 -12.47 -14.50
CA SER A 88 8.90 -11.02 -14.24
C SER A 88 10.15 -10.44 -13.56
N SER A 89 10.40 -9.14 -13.75
CA SER A 89 11.56 -8.45 -13.16
C SER A 89 11.61 -8.59 -11.65
N ALA A 90 12.73 -9.07 -11.11
CA ALA A 90 12.94 -9.18 -9.66
C ALA A 90 13.12 -7.81 -9.00
N ASP A 91 13.60 -6.82 -9.76
CA ASP A 91 13.83 -5.46 -9.28
C ASP A 91 12.52 -4.73 -8.93
N LEU A 92 11.38 -5.25 -9.43
CA LEU A 92 10.05 -4.72 -9.12
C LEU A 92 9.33 -5.47 -7.99
N ASP A 93 9.89 -6.57 -7.50
CA ASP A 93 9.32 -7.32 -6.38
C ASP A 93 9.18 -6.41 -5.14
N ALA A 94 7.98 -6.34 -4.56
CA ALA A 94 7.69 -5.41 -3.48
C ALA A 94 6.54 -5.90 -2.58
N GLY A 95 6.35 -5.25 -1.44
CA GLY A 95 5.19 -5.43 -0.59
C GLY A 95 4.94 -6.86 -0.13
N VAL A 96 3.69 -7.28 -0.21
CA VAL A 96 3.26 -8.64 0.19
C VAL A 96 3.94 -9.71 -0.64
N TRP A 97 4.19 -9.46 -1.94
CA TRP A 97 4.88 -10.38 -2.83
C TRP A 97 6.33 -10.60 -2.40
N ALA A 98 7.11 -9.53 -2.24
CA ALA A 98 8.50 -9.64 -1.77
C ALA A 98 8.60 -10.28 -0.39
N SER A 99 7.64 -9.98 0.51
CA SER A 99 7.56 -10.61 1.83
C SER A 99 7.29 -12.11 1.75
N LEU A 100 6.44 -12.56 0.82
CA LEU A 100 6.19 -13.98 0.57
C LEU A 100 7.47 -14.66 0.09
N LEU A 101 8.12 -14.12 -0.95
CA LEU A 101 9.37 -14.66 -1.49
C LEU A 101 10.45 -14.76 -0.41
N ALA A 102 10.67 -13.70 0.36
CA ALA A 102 11.67 -13.68 1.43
C ALA A 102 11.45 -14.80 2.46
N LYS A 103 10.18 -15.10 2.80
CA LYS A 103 9.83 -16.17 3.73
C LYS A 103 10.02 -17.58 3.16
N THR A 104 10.03 -17.71 1.82
CA THR A 104 10.35 -19.01 1.17
C THR A 104 11.84 -19.30 1.13
N LEU A 105 12.67 -18.28 1.33
CA LEU A 105 14.13 -18.40 1.33
C LEU A 105 14.66 -18.85 2.70
N ARG A 106 15.69 -19.68 2.70
CA ARG A 106 16.39 -20.07 3.93
C ARG A 106 17.08 -18.84 4.53
N GLY A 107 16.71 -18.48 5.76
CA GLY A 107 17.29 -17.35 6.49
C GLY A 107 16.45 -16.05 6.44
N GLY A 108 15.35 -16.02 5.67
CA GLY A 108 14.39 -14.89 5.69
C GLY A 108 14.93 -13.54 5.20
N LYS A 109 16.15 -13.51 4.66
CA LYS A 109 16.74 -12.31 4.06
C LYS A 109 16.46 -12.31 2.57
N SER A 110 15.94 -11.20 2.06
CA SER A 110 15.71 -10.97 0.63
C SER A 110 16.78 -10.04 0.09
N SER A 111 17.27 -10.35 -1.10
CA SER A 111 17.96 -9.43 -2.01
C SER A 111 17.41 -9.70 -3.41
N ASP A 112 17.58 -8.78 -4.34
CA ASP A 112 17.02 -8.92 -5.68
C ASP A 112 17.55 -10.19 -6.37
N SER A 113 18.82 -10.53 -6.17
CA SER A 113 19.42 -11.79 -6.68
C SER A 113 18.81 -13.05 -6.04
N LEU A 114 18.53 -13.04 -4.73
CA LEU A 114 17.88 -14.16 -4.06
C LEU A 114 16.41 -14.29 -4.47
N SER A 115 15.71 -13.17 -4.65
CA SER A 115 14.33 -13.15 -5.15
C SER A 115 14.26 -13.69 -6.57
N ALA A 116 15.18 -13.27 -7.45
CA ALA A 116 15.30 -13.80 -8.81
C ALA A 116 15.53 -15.33 -8.81
N ALA A 117 16.47 -15.82 -7.98
CA ALA A 117 16.72 -17.24 -7.86
C ALA A 117 15.50 -18.02 -7.30
N ALA A 118 14.78 -17.46 -6.34
CA ALA A 118 13.57 -18.08 -5.79
C ALA A 118 12.47 -18.21 -6.84
N LYS A 119 12.31 -17.22 -7.71
CA LYS A 119 11.32 -17.22 -8.80
C LYS A 119 11.58 -18.23 -9.90
N GLN A 120 12.84 -18.63 -10.11
CA GLN A 120 13.17 -19.63 -11.10
C GLN A 120 12.57 -21.02 -10.79
N ARG A 121 12.36 -21.35 -9.51
CA ARG A 121 11.79 -22.63 -9.09
C ARG A 121 11.04 -22.50 -7.77
N ILE A 122 9.82 -22.05 -7.84
CA ILE A 122 8.93 -21.92 -6.68
C ILE A 122 8.46 -23.31 -6.24
N ASN A 123 8.76 -23.66 -4.97
CA ASN A 123 8.36 -24.93 -4.40
C ASN A 123 6.97 -24.80 -3.73
N PRO A 124 5.94 -25.51 -4.24
CA PRO A 124 4.56 -25.36 -3.77
C PRO A 124 4.38 -25.71 -2.28
N ARG A 125 5.11 -26.70 -1.77
CA ARG A 125 5.03 -27.09 -0.35
C ARG A 125 5.61 -26.01 0.57
N ILE A 126 6.69 -25.37 0.15
CA ILE A 126 7.29 -24.26 0.94
C ILE A 126 6.33 -23.09 0.95
N VAL A 127 5.78 -22.72 -0.21
CA VAL A 127 4.80 -21.64 -0.31
C VAL A 127 3.57 -21.93 0.55
N GLN A 128 3.00 -23.13 0.48
CA GLN A 128 1.85 -23.52 1.30
C GLN A 128 2.15 -23.32 2.80
N ASN A 129 3.28 -23.82 3.29
CA ASN A 129 3.67 -23.67 4.70
C ASN A 129 3.83 -22.20 5.10
N VAL A 130 4.38 -21.36 4.21
CA VAL A 130 4.52 -19.93 4.46
C VAL A 130 3.15 -19.25 4.49
N VAL A 131 2.28 -19.53 3.53
CA VAL A 131 0.92 -18.98 3.47
C VAL A 131 0.15 -19.32 4.75
N ASP A 132 0.13 -20.59 5.14
CA ASP A 132 -0.56 -21.06 6.34
C ASP A 132 -0.03 -20.36 7.61
N SER A 133 1.29 -20.24 7.70
CA SER A 133 1.94 -19.56 8.84
C SER A 133 1.57 -18.07 8.91
N VAL A 134 1.65 -17.36 7.78
CA VAL A 134 1.37 -15.92 7.71
C VAL A 134 -0.11 -15.65 8.03
N VAL A 135 -0.99 -16.42 7.45
CA VAL A 135 -2.43 -16.29 7.64
C VAL A 135 -2.84 -16.58 9.08
N LYS A 136 -2.26 -17.63 9.68
CA LYS A 136 -2.48 -17.97 11.09
C LYS A 136 -2.00 -16.88 12.05
N ALA A 137 -0.93 -16.16 11.68
CA ALA A 137 -0.38 -15.08 12.48
C ALA A 137 -1.18 -13.76 12.36
N ALA A 138 -2.00 -13.61 11.34
CA ALA A 138 -2.75 -12.40 11.04
C ALA A 138 -3.92 -12.18 12.03
N LYS A 139 -3.77 -11.21 12.95
CA LYS A 139 -4.68 -11.02 14.10
C LYS A 139 -6.09 -10.58 13.74
N ASN A 140 -6.25 -9.82 12.64
CA ASN A 140 -7.53 -9.24 12.22
C ASN A 140 -8.12 -9.96 11.00
N LEU A 141 -7.62 -11.15 10.66
CA LEU A 141 -8.06 -11.96 9.54
C LEU A 141 -8.83 -13.17 10.05
N THR A 142 -10.03 -13.36 9.49
CA THR A 142 -10.83 -14.58 9.68
C THR A 142 -10.97 -15.25 8.33
N ILE A 143 -10.67 -16.55 8.25
CA ILE A 143 -10.77 -17.32 7.00
C ILE A 143 -11.96 -18.24 7.06
N ILE A 144 -12.63 -18.38 5.91
CA ILE A 144 -13.68 -19.34 5.65
C ILE A 144 -13.28 -20.13 4.41
N GLU A 145 -12.77 -21.32 4.59
CA GLU A 145 -12.35 -22.20 3.52
C GLU A 145 -13.55 -22.89 2.87
N GLY A 146 -13.53 -23.09 1.55
CA GLY A 146 -14.61 -23.70 0.79
C GLY A 146 -15.92 -22.91 0.80
N GLY A 147 -15.86 -21.63 1.24
CA GLY A 147 -17.03 -20.78 1.37
C GLY A 147 -17.59 -20.36 0.01
N GLN A 148 -18.90 -20.52 -0.18
CA GLN A 148 -19.60 -20.05 -1.36
C GLN A 148 -20.61 -18.96 -0.98
N VAL A 149 -20.58 -17.85 -1.74
CA VAL A 149 -21.52 -16.74 -1.55
C VAL A 149 -22.80 -17.00 -2.33
N ARG A 150 -23.95 -16.87 -1.66
CA ARG A 150 -25.28 -17.03 -2.25
C ARG A 150 -25.85 -15.70 -2.73
N SER A 151 -25.62 -14.62 -2.01
CA SER A 151 -26.15 -13.30 -2.37
C SER A 151 -25.29 -12.16 -1.86
N VAL A 152 -25.25 -11.09 -2.66
CA VAL A 152 -24.59 -9.81 -2.35
C VAL A 152 -25.61 -8.71 -2.59
N LYS A 153 -25.87 -7.88 -1.58
CA LYS A 153 -26.86 -6.79 -1.68
C LYS A 153 -26.33 -5.51 -1.05
N LYS A 154 -26.46 -4.40 -1.75
CA LYS A 154 -26.14 -3.07 -1.20
C LYS A 154 -27.15 -2.69 -0.11
N SER A 155 -26.67 -2.21 1.02
CA SER A 155 -27.48 -1.80 2.18
C SER A 155 -26.99 -0.45 2.69
N GLY A 156 -27.45 0.64 2.10
CA GLY A 156 -26.93 1.99 2.31
C GLY A 156 -25.45 2.08 1.93
N LYS A 157 -24.60 2.48 2.87
CA LYS A 157 -23.12 2.54 2.69
C LYS A 157 -22.41 1.23 3.05
N SER A 158 -23.12 0.09 3.06
CA SER A 158 -22.59 -1.21 3.44
C SER A 158 -23.10 -2.28 2.48
N TRP A 159 -22.48 -3.45 2.54
CA TRP A 159 -22.85 -4.63 1.80
C TRP A 159 -23.35 -5.71 2.76
N GLN A 160 -24.43 -6.40 2.39
CA GLN A 160 -24.88 -7.63 3.02
C GLN A 160 -24.48 -8.78 2.13
N VAL A 161 -23.66 -9.68 2.67
CA VAL A 161 -23.21 -10.88 1.98
C VAL A 161 -23.73 -12.10 2.74
N GLU A 162 -24.41 -13.00 2.05
CA GLU A 162 -24.92 -14.26 2.61
C GLU A 162 -24.24 -15.44 1.93
N LEU A 163 -23.68 -16.34 2.74
CA LEU A 163 -23.10 -17.58 2.26
C LEU A 163 -24.19 -18.66 2.07
N VAL A 164 -23.85 -19.73 1.36
CA VAL A 164 -24.76 -20.88 1.12
C VAL A 164 -25.20 -21.54 2.42
N ASP A 165 -24.34 -21.61 3.43
CA ASP A 165 -24.62 -22.11 4.78
C ASP A 165 -25.48 -21.15 5.63
N ARG A 166 -25.98 -20.06 5.04
CA ARG A 166 -26.78 -19.00 5.67
C ARG A 166 -26.01 -18.10 6.64
N THR A 167 -24.68 -18.19 6.71
CA THR A 167 -23.86 -17.22 7.42
C THR A 167 -23.98 -15.86 6.74
N ARG A 168 -24.17 -14.79 7.54
CA ARG A 168 -24.39 -13.43 7.03
C ARG A 168 -23.37 -12.46 7.56
N PHE A 169 -22.85 -11.64 6.67
CA PHE A 169 -21.94 -10.54 6.98
C PHE A 169 -22.55 -9.20 6.56
N LYS A 170 -22.34 -8.18 7.39
CA LYS A 170 -22.56 -6.80 7.01
C LYS A 170 -21.21 -6.08 7.05
N VAL A 171 -20.67 -5.76 5.88
CA VAL A 171 -19.34 -5.18 5.71
C VAL A 171 -19.42 -3.82 5.02
N ARG A 172 -18.39 -3.00 5.17
CA ARG A 172 -18.28 -1.68 4.53
C ARG A 172 -17.77 -1.80 3.10
N SER A 173 -16.81 -2.67 2.90
CA SER A 173 -16.13 -2.85 1.64
C SER A 173 -16.07 -4.32 1.27
N VAL A 174 -16.18 -4.60 0.00
CA VAL A 174 -16.08 -5.94 -0.58
C VAL A 174 -14.98 -5.93 -1.62
N VAL A 175 -14.12 -6.93 -1.60
CA VAL A 175 -13.13 -7.19 -2.64
C VAL A 175 -13.51 -8.49 -3.33
N ASP A 176 -13.83 -8.40 -4.61
CA ASP A 176 -14.09 -9.54 -5.48
C ASP A 176 -12.82 -9.88 -6.24
N ALA A 177 -12.11 -10.88 -5.75
CA ALA A 177 -10.89 -11.44 -6.33
C ALA A 177 -11.16 -12.80 -7.01
N SER A 178 -12.39 -13.04 -7.42
CA SER A 178 -12.73 -14.20 -8.23
C SER A 178 -12.39 -13.96 -9.70
N SER A 179 -11.97 -15.01 -10.40
CA SER A 179 -11.59 -14.95 -11.81
C SER A 179 -12.72 -14.59 -12.76
N ASP A 180 -13.96 -14.71 -12.31
CA ASP A 180 -15.19 -14.45 -13.05
C ASP A 180 -15.97 -13.22 -12.55
N ALA A 181 -15.44 -12.46 -11.56
CA ALA A 181 -16.14 -11.38 -10.88
C ALA A 181 -17.50 -11.82 -10.28
N TYR A 182 -17.48 -12.95 -9.61
CA TYR A 182 -18.69 -13.61 -9.13
C TYR A 182 -19.54 -12.75 -8.20
N LEU A 183 -18.92 -12.05 -7.24
CA LEU A 183 -19.68 -11.17 -6.33
C LEU A 183 -20.29 -9.98 -7.08
N TYR A 184 -19.57 -9.45 -8.07
CA TYR A 184 -20.08 -8.37 -8.91
C TYR A 184 -21.31 -8.84 -9.70
N GLN A 185 -21.25 -10.03 -10.29
CA GLN A 185 -22.41 -10.62 -11.00
C GLN A 185 -23.61 -10.82 -10.07
N LEU A 186 -23.39 -11.30 -8.83
CA LEU A 186 -24.45 -11.42 -7.84
C LEU A 186 -25.07 -10.08 -7.44
N ALA A 187 -24.27 -9.00 -7.45
CA ALA A 187 -24.72 -7.66 -7.07
C ALA A 187 -25.47 -6.91 -8.18
N TYR A 188 -25.00 -7.07 -9.43
CA TYR A 188 -25.43 -6.24 -10.57
C TYR A 188 -26.06 -7.03 -11.73
N GLY A 189 -25.93 -8.35 -11.74
CA GLY A 189 -26.54 -9.24 -12.73
C GLY A 189 -25.80 -9.34 -14.08
N THR A 190 -24.86 -8.46 -14.40
CA THR A 190 -24.10 -8.46 -15.64
C THR A 190 -22.67 -8.00 -15.44
N LEU A 191 -21.77 -8.44 -16.34
CA LEU A 191 -20.36 -7.97 -16.38
C LEU A 191 -20.19 -6.74 -17.26
N ASP A 192 -21.17 -6.41 -18.11
CA ASP A 192 -21.06 -5.30 -19.06
C ASP A 192 -21.04 -3.92 -18.40
N SER A 193 -21.48 -3.86 -17.13
CA SER A 193 -21.50 -2.64 -16.34
C SER A 193 -20.23 -2.42 -15.51
N ILE A 194 -19.22 -3.33 -15.61
CA ILE A 194 -17.95 -3.14 -14.90
C ILE A 194 -17.25 -1.89 -15.42
N ALA A 195 -17.14 -0.89 -14.57
CA ALA A 195 -16.45 0.35 -14.88
C ALA A 195 -15.59 0.81 -13.70
N VAL A 196 -14.46 1.42 -14.01
CA VAL A 196 -13.57 2.10 -13.08
C VAL A 196 -13.58 3.61 -13.33
N ARG A 197 -13.11 4.40 -12.37
CA ARG A 197 -13.12 5.86 -12.50
C ARG A 197 -12.35 6.36 -13.71
N THR A 198 -11.22 5.74 -14.01
CA THR A 198 -10.43 6.06 -15.18
C THR A 198 -9.95 4.77 -15.81
N ASP A 199 -10.45 4.44 -16.98
CA ASP A 199 -9.91 3.36 -17.79
C ASP A 199 -8.63 3.84 -18.46
N ILE A 200 -7.55 3.11 -18.23
CA ILE A 200 -6.22 3.48 -18.72
C ILE A 200 -6.01 2.89 -20.10
N SER A 201 -5.69 3.73 -21.08
CA SER A 201 -5.38 3.27 -22.44
C SER A 201 -4.03 2.55 -22.50
N ASP A 202 -3.85 1.73 -23.53
CA ASP A 202 -2.60 0.98 -23.71
C ASP A 202 -1.40 1.91 -23.96
N ASP A 203 -1.62 3.09 -24.52
CA ASP A 203 -0.58 4.12 -24.73
C ASP A 203 0.07 4.57 -23.41
N TYR A 204 -0.67 4.57 -22.31
CA TYR A 204 -0.12 4.90 -20.99
C TYR A 204 1.01 3.94 -20.59
N PHE A 205 0.87 2.66 -20.93
CA PHE A 205 1.87 1.64 -20.60
C PHE A 205 3.03 1.61 -21.60
N GLN A 206 2.89 2.26 -22.75
CA GLN A 206 3.92 2.30 -23.80
C GLN A 206 4.79 3.55 -23.73
N ALA A 207 4.25 4.66 -23.22
CA ALA A 207 4.97 5.91 -23.06
C ALA A 207 5.26 6.18 -21.59
N PRO A 208 6.51 6.47 -21.20
CA PRO A 208 6.85 6.84 -19.82
C PRO A 208 6.41 8.27 -19.50
N SER A 209 5.18 8.65 -19.82
CA SER A 209 4.61 9.94 -19.43
C SER A 209 4.11 9.88 -17.98
N TYR A 210 5.04 9.76 -17.02
CA TYR A 210 4.76 9.72 -15.59
C TYR A 210 4.32 11.07 -15.01
N VAL A 211 3.36 11.73 -15.68
CA VAL A 211 2.79 13.01 -15.25
C VAL A 211 1.28 12.85 -15.12
N GLY A 212 0.66 13.54 -14.19
CA GLY A 212 -0.78 13.43 -13.97
C GLY A 212 -1.15 12.15 -13.24
N LEU A 213 -1.82 11.21 -13.90
CA LEU A 213 -2.34 9.96 -13.30
C LEU A 213 -1.30 9.14 -12.54
N SER A 214 -0.05 9.09 -13.01
CA SER A 214 1.01 8.34 -12.32
C SER A 214 1.33 8.85 -10.92
N ARG A 215 0.97 10.11 -10.60
CA ARG A 215 1.07 10.62 -9.23
C ARG A 215 0.21 9.83 -8.24
N THR A 216 -0.81 9.13 -8.73
CA THR A 216 -1.68 8.27 -7.91
C THR A 216 -1.30 6.79 -8.00
N GLY A 217 -0.09 6.45 -8.48
CA GLY A 217 0.40 5.08 -8.62
C GLY A 217 0.36 4.31 -7.31
N VAL A 218 -0.21 3.11 -7.31
CA VAL A 218 -0.40 2.26 -6.11
C VAL A 218 0.02 0.81 -6.31
N ALA A 219 0.33 0.42 -7.53
CA ALA A 219 0.83 -0.91 -7.86
C ALA A 219 1.80 -0.79 -9.04
N VAL A 220 2.83 -1.60 -9.07
CA VAL A 220 3.78 -1.66 -10.18
C VAL A 220 3.67 -3.00 -10.89
N GLY A 221 4.01 -3.00 -12.17
CA GLY A 221 4.07 -4.19 -12.99
C GLY A 221 5.12 -4.06 -14.08
N ASP A 222 5.27 -5.14 -14.83
CA ASP A 222 6.16 -5.29 -15.97
C ASP A 222 5.36 -5.78 -17.16
N LEU A 223 5.52 -5.14 -18.31
CA LEU A 223 4.91 -5.55 -19.56
C LEU A 223 6.02 -5.70 -20.62
N GLY A 224 6.51 -6.94 -20.79
CA GLY A 224 7.57 -7.25 -21.75
C GLY A 224 8.90 -6.55 -21.45
N GLY A 225 9.30 -6.47 -20.17
CA GLY A 225 10.49 -5.77 -19.69
C GLY A 225 10.26 -4.29 -19.33
N ARG A 226 9.14 -3.73 -19.74
CA ARG A 226 8.80 -2.32 -19.50
C ARG A 226 8.04 -2.15 -18.19
N GLY A 227 8.67 -1.50 -17.22
CA GLY A 227 8.05 -1.20 -15.93
C GLY A 227 6.96 -0.13 -16.04
N PHE A 228 5.84 -0.33 -15.33
CA PHE A 228 4.75 0.65 -15.25
C PHE A 228 4.20 0.78 -13.83
N THR A 229 3.48 1.87 -13.57
CA THR A 229 2.68 2.05 -12.36
C THR A 229 1.19 2.12 -12.69
N LEU A 230 0.34 1.47 -11.87
CA LEU A 230 -1.11 1.54 -11.97
C LEU A 230 -1.64 2.67 -11.11
N PRO A 231 -2.34 3.66 -11.69
CA PRO A 231 -3.01 4.71 -10.94
C PRO A 231 -4.15 4.17 -10.09
N LEU A 232 -4.36 4.74 -8.91
CA LEU A 232 -5.48 4.35 -8.04
C LEU A 232 -6.84 4.44 -8.73
N ALA A 233 -7.06 5.47 -9.56
CA ALA A 233 -8.31 5.67 -10.30
C ALA A 233 -8.66 4.49 -11.24
N ALA A 234 -7.67 3.73 -11.70
CA ALA A 234 -7.85 2.54 -12.52
C ALA A 234 -8.36 1.31 -11.73
N LEU A 235 -8.31 1.37 -10.40
CA LEU A 235 -8.75 0.30 -9.49
C LEU A 235 -10.01 0.66 -8.71
N VAL A 236 -10.46 1.92 -8.77
CA VAL A 236 -11.63 2.42 -8.04
C VAL A 236 -12.90 2.21 -8.86
N PRO A 237 -13.96 1.58 -8.31
CA PRO A 237 -15.22 1.40 -9.01
C PRO A 237 -15.87 2.76 -9.33
N ALA A 238 -16.44 2.87 -10.53
CA ALA A 238 -17.06 4.12 -11.01
C ALA A 238 -18.36 4.47 -10.27
N ASP A 239 -19.03 3.48 -9.68
CA ASP A 239 -20.34 3.60 -9.01
C ASP A 239 -20.26 3.91 -7.50
N ASP A 240 -19.09 4.25 -6.99
CA ASP A 240 -18.84 4.58 -5.56
C ASP A 240 -19.29 3.49 -4.57
N SER A 241 -19.32 2.24 -5.03
CA SER A 241 -19.97 1.15 -4.31
C SER A 241 -19.16 0.58 -3.16
N ASN A 242 -17.84 0.79 -3.10
CA ASN A 242 -16.90 0.05 -2.27
C ASN A 242 -16.89 -1.46 -2.56
N LEU A 243 -17.30 -1.87 -3.76
CA LEU A 243 -17.09 -3.21 -4.31
C LEU A 243 -15.94 -3.12 -5.30
N PHE A 244 -14.77 -3.58 -4.90
CA PHE A 244 -13.54 -3.51 -5.68
C PHE A 244 -13.33 -4.83 -6.44
N LEU A 245 -12.81 -4.73 -7.67
CA LEU A 245 -12.45 -5.88 -8.50
C LEU A 245 -10.94 -5.91 -8.66
N THR A 246 -10.32 -7.06 -8.47
CA THR A 246 -8.89 -7.24 -8.73
C THR A 246 -8.64 -7.54 -10.22
N GLN A 247 -8.53 -8.81 -10.60
CA GLN A 247 -8.18 -9.23 -11.95
C GLN A 247 -9.23 -8.92 -13.03
N ARG A 248 -10.49 -8.69 -12.64
CA ARG A 248 -11.58 -8.35 -13.58
C ARG A 248 -11.82 -6.85 -13.77
N GLY A 249 -11.09 -5.99 -13.06
CA GLY A 249 -11.06 -4.57 -13.36
C GLY A 249 -10.63 -4.33 -14.83
N PRO A 250 -11.25 -3.41 -15.60
CA PRO A 250 -11.02 -3.26 -17.04
C PRO A 250 -9.54 -3.12 -17.40
N THR A 251 -8.83 -2.24 -16.70
CA THR A 251 -7.40 -2.01 -16.91
C THR A 251 -6.57 -3.24 -16.58
N VAL A 252 -6.75 -3.84 -15.39
CA VAL A 252 -5.96 -4.99 -14.95
C VAL A 252 -6.14 -6.18 -15.90
N ARG A 253 -7.37 -6.48 -16.29
CA ARG A 253 -7.69 -7.59 -17.21
C ARG A 253 -6.89 -7.55 -18.52
N ARG A 254 -6.65 -6.35 -19.06
CA ARG A 254 -5.88 -6.19 -20.31
C ARG A 254 -4.39 -6.44 -20.15
N LEU A 255 -3.86 -6.30 -18.93
CA LEU A 255 -2.45 -6.49 -18.62
C LEU A 255 -2.10 -7.95 -18.33
N LEU A 256 -3.11 -8.80 -18.07
CA LEU A 256 -2.90 -10.20 -17.72
C LEU A 256 -2.63 -11.04 -18.97
N THR A 257 -1.61 -11.86 -18.89
CA THR A 257 -1.20 -12.81 -19.95
C THR A 257 -1.83 -14.20 -19.76
N GLY A 258 -2.36 -14.48 -18.57
CA GLY A 258 -2.88 -15.80 -18.19
C GLY A 258 -1.78 -16.78 -17.80
N THR A 259 -0.56 -16.31 -17.51
CA THR A 259 0.56 -17.13 -17.09
C THR A 259 0.96 -16.87 -15.64
N ALA A 260 1.92 -17.65 -15.12
CA ALA A 260 2.44 -17.42 -13.77
C ALA A 260 3.14 -16.06 -13.61
N ASP A 261 3.55 -15.43 -14.72
CA ASP A 261 4.18 -14.12 -14.71
C ASP A 261 3.24 -12.98 -14.29
N ASP A 262 1.93 -13.24 -14.31
CA ASP A 262 0.92 -12.30 -13.81
C ASP A 262 0.89 -12.21 -12.27
N ILE A 263 1.43 -13.21 -11.56
CA ILE A 263 1.29 -13.34 -10.11
C ILE A 263 1.83 -12.12 -9.36
N PRO A 264 3.02 -11.57 -9.64
CA PRO A 264 3.53 -10.38 -8.97
C PRO A 264 2.59 -9.17 -9.15
N LEU A 265 2.10 -8.93 -10.37
CA LEU A 265 1.15 -7.87 -10.65
C LEU A 265 -0.16 -8.06 -9.88
N LEU A 266 -0.71 -9.28 -9.88
CA LEU A 266 -1.93 -9.61 -9.13
C LEU A 266 -1.75 -9.41 -7.63
N MET A 267 -0.58 -9.73 -7.08
CA MET A 267 -0.24 -9.48 -5.67
C MET A 267 -0.18 -7.97 -5.36
N HIS A 268 0.46 -7.18 -6.23
CA HIS A 268 0.53 -5.73 -6.05
C HIS A 268 -0.85 -5.07 -6.17
N VAL A 269 -1.65 -5.48 -7.15
CA VAL A 269 -3.05 -5.01 -7.32
C VAL A 269 -3.90 -5.41 -6.12
N GLY A 270 -3.82 -6.66 -5.68
CA GLY A 270 -4.53 -7.13 -4.49
C GLY A 270 -4.16 -6.32 -3.26
N GLN A 271 -2.86 -6.05 -3.05
CA GLN A 271 -2.38 -5.23 -1.96
C GLN A 271 -2.94 -3.79 -2.02
N ALA A 272 -2.90 -3.15 -3.18
CA ALA A 272 -3.42 -1.80 -3.39
C ALA A 272 -4.93 -1.72 -3.12
N ILE A 273 -5.69 -2.68 -3.62
CA ILE A 273 -7.15 -2.78 -3.40
C ILE A 273 -7.46 -3.07 -1.93
N GLY A 274 -6.66 -3.93 -1.28
CA GLY A 274 -6.78 -4.18 0.15
C GLY A 274 -6.62 -2.92 1.00
N ALA A 275 -5.64 -2.06 0.67
CA ALA A 275 -5.43 -0.77 1.31
C ALA A 275 -6.61 0.20 1.03
N ALA A 276 -7.09 0.27 -0.21
CA ALA A 276 -8.24 1.11 -0.59
C ALA A 276 -9.53 0.66 0.13
N ALA A 277 -9.79 -0.65 0.19
CA ALA A 277 -10.93 -1.21 0.92
C ALA A 277 -10.83 -0.93 2.43
N ALA A 278 -9.63 -1.01 3.00
CA ALA A 278 -9.38 -0.69 4.40
C ALA A 278 -9.63 0.80 4.66
N TYR A 279 -9.16 1.68 3.81
CA TYR A 279 -9.34 3.12 3.93
C TYR A 279 -10.84 3.49 3.91
N THR A 280 -11.61 2.98 2.93
CA THR A 280 -13.06 3.23 2.85
C THR A 280 -13.83 2.69 4.06
N ALA A 281 -13.43 1.52 4.57
CA ALA A 281 -14.05 0.91 5.74
C ALA A 281 -13.75 1.69 7.03
N PHE A 282 -12.50 2.12 7.21
CA PHE A 282 -12.04 2.87 8.39
C PHE A 282 -12.73 4.24 8.49
N TYR A 283 -12.64 5.04 7.42
CA TYR A 283 -13.22 6.38 7.39
C TYR A 283 -14.73 6.40 7.12
N LYS A 284 -15.34 5.23 6.84
CA LYS A 284 -16.77 5.07 6.55
C LYS A 284 -17.24 5.92 5.36
N ILE A 285 -16.40 6.04 4.37
CA ILE A 285 -16.62 6.79 3.14
C ILE A 285 -16.93 5.88 1.95
N THR A 286 -17.30 6.47 0.84
CA THR A 286 -17.42 5.82 -0.48
C THR A 286 -16.12 5.94 -1.25
N SER A 287 -15.92 5.08 -2.26
CA SER A 287 -14.67 4.96 -3.00
C SER A 287 -14.30 6.21 -3.82
N ASP A 288 -15.25 7.11 -4.09
CA ASP A 288 -15.00 8.42 -4.71
C ASP A 288 -14.20 9.39 -3.83
N LYS A 289 -14.15 9.13 -2.52
CA LYS A 289 -13.50 9.98 -1.50
C LYS A 289 -12.17 9.41 -1.02
N LEU A 290 -11.60 8.47 -1.77
CA LEU A 290 -10.28 7.94 -1.48
C LEU A 290 -9.23 9.04 -1.58
N ASP A 291 -8.29 9.03 -0.64
CA ASP A 291 -7.13 9.89 -0.65
C ASP A 291 -5.92 9.08 -1.12
N ALA A 292 -5.44 9.39 -2.32
CA ALA A 292 -4.34 8.64 -2.94
C ALA A 292 -3.06 8.70 -2.10
N ARG A 293 -2.75 9.86 -1.49
CA ARG A 293 -1.53 10.03 -0.66
C ARG A 293 -1.55 9.16 0.60
N ASN A 294 -2.71 9.11 1.27
CA ASN A 294 -2.86 8.26 2.44
C ASN A 294 -2.73 6.77 2.09
N ILE A 295 -3.31 6.33 0.96
CA ILE A 295 -3.20 4.94 0.49
C ILE A 295 -1.76 4.63 0.09
N GLN A 296 -1.09 5.51 -0.65
CA GLN A 296 0.31 5.38 -1.03
C GLN A 296 1.22 5.30 0.21
N GLY A 297 1.01 6.17 1.21
CA GLY A 297 1.74 6.15 2.48
C GLY A 297 1.56 4.84 3.23
N GLU A 298 0.32 4.33 3.30
CA GLU A 298 0.01 3.01 3.87
C GLU A 298 0.77 1.89 3.14
N LEU A 299 0.73 1.89 1.80
CA LEU A 299 1.41 0.88 0.99
C LEU A 299 2.93 0.89 1.19
N LEU A 300 3.56 2.07 1.26
CA LEU A 300 4.98 2.21 1.52
C LEU A 300 5.40 1.63 2.87
N GLN A 301 4.58 1.80 3.92
CA GLN A 301 4.84 1.20 5.25
C GLN A 301 4.95 -0.32 5.21
N TYR A 302 4.31 -0.96 4.21
CA TYR A 302 4.37 -2.40 3.99
C TYR A 302 5.29 -2.78 2.81
N GLY A 303 6.21 -1.89 2.45
CA GLY A 303 7.26 -2.14 1.45
C GLY A 303 6.78 -2.23 0.02
N ALA A 304 5.56 -1.73 -0.30
CA ALA A 304 5.10 -1.66 -1.69
C ALA A 304 5.87 -0.60 -2.47
N ARG A 305 5.86 -0.72 -3.81
CA ARG A 305 6.39 0.28 -4.73
C ARG A 305 5.26 1.13 -5.30
N LEU A 306 5.51 2.43 -5.42
CA LEU A 306 4.63 3.37 -6.12
C LEU A 306 5.11 3.61 -7.56
N MET A 307 6.42 3.62 -7.74
CA MET A 307 7.11 3.88 -9.02
C MET A 307 7.99 2.67 -9.38
N PRO A 308 8.05 2.28 -10.66
CA PRO A 308 8.74 1.07 -11.10
C PRO A 308 10.26 1.30 -11.33
N PHE A 309 10.93 1.98 -10.41
CA PHE A 309 12.38 2.21 -10.49
C PHE A 309 13.15 0.93 -10.17
N VAL A 310 13.90 0.41 -11.15
CA VAL A 310 14.61 -0.87 -11.02
C VAL A 310 15.92 -0.77 -10.22
N ASP A 311 16.53 0.41 -10.16
CA ASP A 311 17.80 0.68 -9.48
C ASP A 311 17.66 1.13 -8.02
N VAL A 312 16.44 1.06 -7.48
CA VAL A 312 16.16 1.44 -6.09
C VAL A 312 15.66 0.22 -5.31
N PRO A 313 16.56 -0.56 -4.68
CA PRO A 313 16.18 -1.73 -3.90
C PRO A 313 15.28 -1.37 -2.72
N ILE A 314 14.33 -2.25 -2.35
CA ILE A 314 13.44 -2.04 -1.20
C ILE A 314 14.20 -1.97 0.14
N GLN A 315 15.42 -2.50 0.20
CA GLN A 315 16.30 -2.45 1.37
C GLN A 315 17.10 -1.14 1.48
N SER A 316 17.07 -0.31 0.43
CA SER A 316 17.76 0.99 0.45
C SER A 316 17.18 1.89 1.54
N PRO A 317 18.01 2.54 2.36
CA PRO A 317 17.54 3.51 3.34
C PRO A 317 16.82 4.71 2.70
N HIS A 318 17.02 4.92 1.41
CA HIS A 318 16.41 6.01 0.64
C HIS A 318 15.15 5.58 -0.13
N PHE A 319 14.79 4.28 -0.08
CA PHE A 319 13.69 3.71 -0.86
C PHE A 319 12.40 4.53 -0.73
N GLU A 320 11.93 4.76 0.51
CA GLU A 320 10.68 5.47 0.73
C GLU A 320 10.73 6.93 0.24
N ALA A 321 11.83 7.65 0.51
CA ALA A 321 11.98 9.03 0.06
C ALA A 321 11.95 9.13 -1.47
N ILE A 322 12.66 8.23 -2.16
CA ILE A 322 12.69 8.17 -3.62
C ILE A 322 11.30 7.81 -4.18
N GLN A 323 10.61 6.83 -3.60
CA GLN A 323 9.26 6.47 -4.03
C GLN A 323 8.27 7.62 -3.83
N ARG A 324 8.34 8.33 -2.69
CA ARG A 324 7.49 9.50 -2.41
C ARG A 324 7.77 10.64 -3.39
N VAL A 325 9.03 10.98 -3.60
CA VAL A 325 9.41 12.07 -4.53
C VAL A 325 9.07 11.70 -5.97
N GLY A 326 9.36 10.48 -6.41
CA GLY A 326 8.98 9.99 -7.74
C GLY A 326 7.47 10.06 -7.97
N ALA A 327 6.66 9.69 -6.98
CA ALA A 327 5.21 9.77 -7.06
C ALA A 327 4.67 11.22 -7.12
N THR A 328 5.48 12.25 -6.86
CA THR A 328 5.07 13.65 -7.12
C THR A 328 5.21 14.02 -8.59
N GLY A 329 5.93 13.23 -9.38
CA GLY A 329 6.28 13.54 -10.77
C GLY A 329 7.46 14.51 -10.89
N MET A 330 8.20 14.77 -9.82
CA MET A 330 9.31 15.74 -9.80
C MET A 330 10.59 15.17 -10.41
N LEU A 331 10.99 14.00 -9.96
CA LEU A 331 12.14 13.29 -10.49
C LEU A 331 11.65 12.05 -11.23
N LEU A 332 11.34 12.23 -12.50
CA LEU A 332 10.90 11.14 -13.36
C LEU A 332 12.06 10.20 -13.65
N GLY A 333 11.76 8.89 -13.72
CA GLY A 333 12.77 7.92 -14.13
C GLY A 333 13.17 8.10 -15.59
N ARG A 334 14.36 7.64 -15.94
CA ARG A 334 14.82 7.50 -17.33
C ARG A 334 14.52 6.10 -17.83
N ALA A 335 13.85 6.01 -18.97
CA ALA A 335 13.63 4.73 -19.64
C ALA A 335 14.88 4.37 -20.45
N GLU A 336 15.41 3.18 -20.22
CA GLU A 336 16.47 2.59 -21.04
C GLU A 336 15.90 1.91 -22.29
N GLU A 337 16.76 1.50 -23.22
CA GLU A 337 16.36 0.83 -24.48
C GLU A 337 15.56 -0.46 -24.25
N ASP A 338 15.82 -1.15 -23.14
CA ASP A 338 15.09 -2.35 -22.73
C ASP A 338 13.72 -2.09 -22.08
N GLY A 339 13.33 -0.81 -21.95
CA GLY A 339 12.07 -0.35 -21.35
C GLY A 339 12.06 -0.27 -19.84
N ARG A 340 13.16 -0.66 -19.17
CA ARG A 340 13.28 -0.51 -17.71
C ARG A 340 13.40 0.96 -17.32
N LEU A 341 12.82 1.31 -16.19
CA LEU A 341 12.84 2.66 -15.68
C LEU A 341 13.85 2.79 -14.53
N TRP A 342 14.84 3.65 -14.73
CA TRP A 342 15.89 3.94 -13.74
C TRP A 342 15.63 5.27 -13.06
N PHE A 343 15.73 5.33 -11.76
CA PHE A 343 15.74 6.60 -11.03
C PHE A 343 17.06 7.33 -11.22
N ASP A 344 18.16 6.60 -11.37
CA ASP A 344 19.51 7.07 -11.54
C ASP A 344 19.97 7.96 -10.35
N VAL A 345 20.06 7.29 -9.21
CA VAL A 345 20.25 7.93 -7.89
C VAL A 345 21.43 8.90 -7.79
N ASP A 346 22.47 8.69 -8.58
CA ASP A 346 23.73 9.47 -8.57
C ASP A 346 23.79 10.52 -9.66
N ALA A 347 22.80 10.60 -10.56
CA ALA A 347 22.73 11.65 -11.57
C ALA A 347 22.52 13.03 -10.92
N MET A 348 23.17 14.04 -11.48
CA MET A 348 23.04 15.44 -11.06
C MET A 348 21.66 15.96 -11.46
N VAL A 349 21.12 16.89 -10.68
CA VAL A 349 19.80 17.49 -10.89
C VAL A 349 19.95 18.92 -11.41
N THR A 350 19.27 19.21 -12.52
CA THR A 350 19.16 20.59 -13.02
C THR A 350 17.96 21.31 -12.42
N ALA A 351 18.05 22.63 -12.33
CA ALA A 351 16.94 23.46 -11.86
C ALA A 351 15.67 23.25 -12.72
N ASP A 352 15.83 23.14 -14.05
CA ASP A 352 14.72 22.97 -14.98
C ASP A 352 14.00 21.63 -14.81
N GLU A 353 14.72 20.56 -14.40
CA GLU A 353 14.11 19.25 -14.17
C GLU A 353 13.03 19.28 -13.07
N ILE A 354 13.23 20.08 -12.02
CA ILE A 354 12.35 20.08 -10.84
C ILE A 354 11.44 21.31 -10.75
N LYS A 355 11.79 22.41 -11.42
CA LYS A 355 11.14 23.73 -11.35
C LYS A 355 9.63 23.69 -11.58
N ALA A 356 9.20 23.04 -12.65
CA ALA A 356 7.79 23.00 -13.01
C ALA A 356 6.93 22.35 -11.92
N VAL A 357 7.37 21.20 -11.40
CA VAL A 357 6.64 20.46 -10.38
C VAL A 357 6.71 21.14 -9.03
N LEU A 358 7.89 21.66 -8.64
CA LEU A 358 8.02 22.42 -7.38
C LEU A 358 7.17 23.69 -7.38
N ASN A 359 7.08 24.39 -8.52
CA ASN A 359 6.18 25.55 -8.65
C ASN A 359 4.69 25.15 -8.57
N ALA A 360 4.36 23.94 -9.02
CA ALA A 360 3.01 23.40 -8.88
C ALA A 360 2.71 22.99 -7.42
N LEU A 361 3.69 22.50 -6.69
CA LEU A 361 3.51 22.03 -5.30
C LEU A 361 3.54 23.17 -4.27
N PHE A 362 4.43 24.16 -4.45
CA PHE A 362 4.73 25.18 -3.44
C PHE A 362 4.59 26.60 -4.00
N SER A 363 3.73 27.41 -3.40
CA SER A 363 3.48 28.79 -3.85
C SER A 363 4.72 29.70 -3.85
N ARG A 364 5.67 29.48 -2.93
CA ARG A 364 6.90 30.28 -2.82
C ARG A 364 8.00 29.84 -3.79
N SER A 365 7.88 28.66 -4.37
CA SER A 365 8.90 28.07 -5.24
C SER A 365 9.23 28.96 -6.44
N GLN A 366 8.23 29.55 -7.08
CA GLN A 366 8.42 30.43 -8.23
C GLN A 366 9.32 31.63 -7.92
N ILE A 367 9.19 32.20 -6.72
CA ILE A 367 10.02 33.36 -6.28
C ILE A 367 11.48 32.93 -6.14
N TRP A 368 11.74 31.77 -5.56
CA TRP A 368 13.10 31.27 -5.41
C TRP A 368 13.76 31.08 -6.78
N PHE A 369 13.10 30.40 -7.72
CA PHE A 369 13.64 30.19 -9.07
C PHE A 369 13.83 31.47 -9.89
N ILE A 370 13.04 32.52 -9.65
CA ILE A 370 13.25 33.82 -10.28
C ILE A 370 14.54 34.48 -9.74
N ASN A 371 14.77 34.40 -8.43
CA ASN A 371 15.93 35.00 -7.78
C ASN A 371 17.23 34.21 -8.01
N HIS A 372 17.14 32.96 -8.48
CA HIS A 372 18.25 32.05 -8.77
C HIS A 372 18.18 31.56 -10.23
N ALA A 373 17.92 32.50 -11.15
CA ALA A 373 17.74 32.18 -12.58
C ALA A 373 19.05 31.76 -13.27
N ASP A 374 20.19 32.03 -12.65
CA ASP A 374 21.54 31.66 -13.09
C ASP A 374 21.95 30.23 -12.69
N VAL A 375 21.18 29.56 -11.82
CA VAL A 375 21.45 28.19 -11.41
C VAL A 375 20.96 27.22 -12.49
N ASP A 376 21.90 26.53 -13.14
CA ASP A 376 21.59 25.44 -14.09
C ASP A 376 21.56 24.09 -13.39
N THR A 377 22.69 23.64 -12.86
CA THR A 377 22.80 22.41 -12.06
C THR A 377 22.86 22.78 -10.58
N LEU A 378 22.00 22.19 -9.76
CA LEU A 378 21.95 22.52 -8.33
C LEU A 378 23.18 22.01 -7.59
N THR A 379 23.74 22.88 -6.74
CA THR A 379 24.64 22.48 -5.65
C THR A 379 23.84 22.07 -4.41
N LEU A 380 24.49 21.48 -3.40
CA LEU A 380 23.86 21.28 -2.11
C LEU A 380 23.51 22.61 -1.42
N ALA A 381 24.33 23.65 -1.60
CA ALA A 381 24.02 24.99 -1.12
C ALA A 381 22.72 25.52 -1.73
N ASP A 382 22.54 25.39 -3.06
CA ASP A 382 21.31 25.78 -3.75
C ASP A 382 20.10 25.01 -3.23
N LEU A 383 20.23 23.69 -3.10
CA LEU A 383 19.16 22.83 -2.57
C LEU A 383 18.76 23.23 -1.15
N LEU A 384 19.72 23.48 -0.27
CA LEU A 384 19.44 23.91 1.10
C LEU A 384 18.88 25.33 1.15
N SER A 385 19.36 26.24 0.29
CA SER A 385 18.80 27.60 0.10
C SER A 385 17.31 27.49 -0.31
N TYR A 386 16.98 26.61 -1.27
CA TYR A 386 15.59 26.33 -1.67
C TYR A 386 14.77 25.84 -0.49
N ILE A 387 15.25 24.82 0.24
CA ILE A 387 14.57 24.24 1.40
C ILE A 387 14.35 25.28 2.50
N LYS A 388 15.36 26.10 2.82
CA LYS A 388 15.23 27.20 3.80
C LYS A 388 14.14 28.18 3.38
N PHE A 389 14.12 28.59 2.11
CA PHE A 389 13.17 29.57 1.61
C PHE A 389 11.73 29.05 1.54
N VAL A 390 11.52 27.86 0.95
CA VAL A 390 10.18 27.27 0.77
C VAL A 390 9.65 26.66 2.05
N GLY A 391 10.50 25.95 2.77
CA GLY A 391 10.16 25.29 4.05
C GLY A 391 10.20 26.23 5.26
N GLN A 392 10.53 27.52 5.08
CA GLN A 392 10.62 28.53 6.13
C GLN A 392 11.53 28.08 7.29
N ARG A 393 12.73 27.61 6.95
CA ARG A 393 13.75 27.16 7.91
C ARG A 393 14.81 28.23 8.11
N GLY A 394 15.42 28.24 9.29
CA GLY A 394 16.55 29.10 9.59
C GLY A 394 17.89 28.53 9.11
N ASP A 395 18.97 29.26 9.42
CA ASP A 395 20.34 28.89 9.00
C ASP A 395 20.87 27.66 9.73
N GLU A 396 20.29 27.29 10.86
CA GLU A 396 20.58 26.06 11.60
C GLU A 396 20.34 24.78 10.79
N LEU A 397 19.59 24.86 9.68
CA LEU A 397 19.32 23.72 8.82
C LEU A 397 20.59 23.13 8.22
N GLU A 398 21.49 23.97 7.74
CA GLU A 398 22.72 23.52 7.07
C GLU A 398 23.63 22.78 8.05
N GLU A 399 23.92 23.38 9.22
CA GLU A 399 24.68 22.73 10.29
C GLU A 399 24.05 21.41 10.71
N TYR A 400 22.72 21.37 10.78
CA TYR A 400 22.01 20.14 11.12
C TYR A 400 22.16 19.07 10.04
N VAL A 401 22.08 19.42 8.76
CA VAL A 401 22.23 18.47 7.63
C VAL A 401 23.65 17.93 7.61
N GLU A 402 24.68 18.79 7.70
CA GLU A 402 26.09 18.40 7.76
C GLU A 402 26.35 17.42 8.90
N LYS A 403 25.92 17.75 10.13
CA LYS A 403 26.12 16.90 11.32
C LYS A 403 25.41 15.55 11.23
N ASN A 404 24.34 15.45 10.47
CA ASN A 404 23.51 14.25 10.35
C ASN A 404 23.62 13.59 8.98
N TRP A 405 24.56 13.97 8.14
CA TRP A 405 24.72 13.57 6.75
C TRP A 405 24.70 12.04 6.59
N GLU A 406 25.62 11.36 7.25
CA GLU A 406 25.71 9.90 7.24
C GLU A 406 24.72 9.27 8.21
N ARG A 407 24.68 9.76 9.45
CA ARG A 407 23.95 9.08 10.54
C ARG A 407 22.43 9.02 10.34
N ARG A 408 21.82 10.12 9.85
CA ARG A 408 20.36 10.23 9.71
C ARG A 408 19.92 10.09 8.27
N PHE A 409 20.64 10.75 7.37
CA PHE A 409 20.27 10.76 5.97
C PHE A 409 20.89 9.61 5.18
N HIS A 410 21.82 8.86 5.77
CA HIS A 410 22.52 7.73 5.15
C HIS A 410 23.19 8.13 3.82
N LEU A 411 23.61 9.40 3.70
CA LEU A 411 24.29 9.90 2.54
C LEU A 411 25.79 9.65 2.67
N GLU A 412 26.40 9.18 1.60
CA GLU A 412 27.80 8.76 1.58
C GLU A 412 28.75 9.95 1.33
N GLY A 413 29.99 9.82 1.79
CA GLY A 413 31.03 10.84 1.63
C GLY A 413 30.91 11.98 2.64
N ALA A 414 31.87 12.92 2.56
CA ALA A 414 31.85 14.12 3.37
C ALA A 414 30.83 15.12 2.80
N TYR A 415 30.15 15.84 3.68
CA TYR A 415 29.32 16.96 3.26
C TYR A 415 30.20 18.07 2.66
N ASP A 416 29.82 18.53 1.49
CA ASP A 416 30.41 19.69 0.81
C ASP A 416 29.29 20.50 0.16
N SER A 417 29.08 21.73 0.62
CA SER A 417 28.00 22.61 0.13
C SER A 417 28.12 22.92 -1.36
N GLU A 418 29.35 22.95 -1.90
CA GLU A 418 29.62 23.27 -3.29
C GLU A 418 29.47 22.05 -4.24
N GLN A 419 29.36 20.83 -3.70
CA GLN A 419 29.17 19.69 -4.55
C GLN A 419 27.80 19.72 -5.24
N GLN A 420 27.74 19.22 -6.46
CA GLN A 420 26.49 19.10 -7.21
C GLN A 420 25.51 18.15 -6.52
N ALA A 421 24.27 18.56 -6.42
CA ALA A 421 23.21 17.78 -5.80
C ALA A 421 22.78 16.64 -6.73
N THR A 422 22.85 15.40 -6.23
CA THR A 422 22.35 14.22 -6.95
C THR A 422 20.85 14.06 -6.74
N ARG A 423 20.22 13.21 -7.58
CA ARG A 423 18.80 12.86 -7.44
C ARG A 423 18.51 12.24 -6.08
N ARG A 424 19.45 11.48 -5.52
CA ARG A 424 19.40 10.98 -4.14
C ARG A 424 19.35 12.11 -3.12
N HIS A 425 20.25 13.09 -3.22
CA HIS A 425 20.28 14.24 -2.32
C HIS A 425 18.96 15.01 -2.35
N VAL A 426 18.49 15.31 -3.56
CA VAL A 426 17.22 16.04 -3.77
C VAL A 426 16.05 15.27 -3.19
N ALA A 427 15.95 13.96 -3.48
CA ALA A 427 14.85 13.13 -2.97
C ALA A 427 14.83 13.08 -1.43
N VAL A 428 15.97 12.79 -0.81
CA VAL A 428 16.08 12.63 0.65
C VAL A 428 15.81 13.95 1.38
N LEU A 429 16.42 15.04 0.93
CA LEU A 429 16.33 16.31 1.64
C LEU A 429 14.98 17.01 1.41
N LEU A 430 14.42 16.96 0.20
CA LEU A 430 13.08 17.51 -0.04
C LEU A 430 11.99 16.69 0.69
N ASP A 431 12.09 15.36 0.69
CA ASP A 431 11.16 14.54 1.44
C ASP A 431 11.21 14.82 2.95
N ALA A 432 12.42 15.02 3.50
CA ALA A 432 12.60 15.29 4.93
C ALA A 432 12.05 16.66 5.37
N TYR A 433 12.22 17.69 4.54
CA TYR A 433 12.00 19.06 4.97
C TYR A 433 10.84 19.79 4.28
N CYS A 434 10.63 19.60 3.00
CA CYS A 434 9.55 20.22 2.24
C CYS A 434 8.31 19.33 2.12
N LYS A 435 8.50 18.02 2.22
CA LYS A 435 7.42 17.01 2.16
C LYS A 435 6.51 17.17 0.94
N PRO A 436 7.04 17.16 -0.27
CA PRO A 436 6.25 17.36 -1.49
C PRO A 436 5.15 16.29 -1.66
N PHE A 437 5.35 15.12 -1.08
CA PHE A 437 4.39 14.03 -1.09
C PHE A 437 3.12 14.32 -0.27
N ASP A 438 3.19 15.16 0.77
CA ASP A 438 2.04 15.49 1.63
C ASP A 438 1.06 16.45 0.93
N VAL A 439 1.43 17.02 -0.22
CA VAL A 439 0.53 17.87 -1.01
C VAL A 439 -0.59 17.01 -1.60
N LYS A 440 -1.83 17.45 -1.36
CA LYS A 440 -3.02 16.73 -1.77
C LYS A 440 -3.12 16.61 -3.29
N ILE A 441 -3.56 15.43 -3.77
CA ILE A 441 -3.81 15.20 -5.19
C ILE A 441 -5.21 14.63 -5.40
N GLY A 442 -5.83 14.96 -6.53
CA GLY A 442 -7.03 14.31 -7.01
C GLY A 442 -6.77 12.89 -7.49
N LEU A 443 -7.83 12.08 -7.63
CA LEU A 443 -7.71 10.74 -8.24
C LEU A 443 -7.25 10.80 -9.71
N ASP A 444 -7.44 11.93 -10.37
CA ASP A 444 -6.93 12.25 -11.72
C ASP A 444 -5.44 12.67 -11.72
N GLY A 445 -4.79 12.71 -10.56
CA GLY A 445 -3.42 13.15 -10.39
C GLY A 445 -3.22 14.67 -10.41
N SER A 446 -4.29 15.46 -10.42
CA SER A 446 -4.23 16.91 -10.30
C SER A 446 -3.76 17.33 -8.91
N ILE A 447 -2.87 18.32 -8.84
CA ILE A 447 -2.39 18.90 -7.57
C ILE A 447 -3.49 19.80 -7.03
N GLN A 448 -3.92 19.55 -5.77
CA GLN A 448 -4.94 20.31 -5.07
C GLN A 448 -4.27 21.21 -4.03
N ARG A 449 -4.39 22.52 -4.22
CA ARG A 449 -3.86 23.55 -3.30
C ARG A 449 -4.94 24.08 -2.39
#